data_2085232ad7ef557d14c94eee999fb818
#
_entry.id   2085232ad7ef557d14c94eee999fb818
#
_cell.length_a   1.000
_cell.length_b   1.000
_cell.length_c   1.000
_cell.angle_alpha   90.00
_cell.angle_beta   90.00
_cell.angle_gamma   90.00
#
_symmetry.space_group_name_H-M   'P 1'
#
loop_
_entity.id
_entity.type
_entity.pdbx_description
1 polymer ?
#
loop_
_entity_poly.entity_id
_entity_poly.type
_entity_poly.pdbx_seq_one_letter_code
_entity_poly.pdbx_strand_id
1 'polypeptide(L)'
;GGGSSTLSGLSDTSISSSASGQTLLYDGSNSYDNKQIKVMQDNSAFTTALPILDSSHIFRVTGVDSQNSTYYTFENFESSGANANDPSLYLLCNHTYAFYLGWGGGHPFAIRTGGSAGGAGTNLTASNGGDNLVHIGTDGTVTTGTSANAKSTGWLIWQIPNFSAKQNASTGNYGYQCTSHPAMFGQIYIGRVQDLYTSW
;
A
#
# COMPACT_ATOMS: atom_id res chain seq x y z
N GLY A 1 30.22 -37.47 14.53
CA GLY A 1 28.93 -36.82 14.72
C GLY A 1 28.27 -36.63 13.37
N GLY A 2 27.24 -37.46 13.05
CA GLY A 2 26.46 -37.29 11.84
C GLY A 2 25.54 -36.10 12.02
N GLY A 3 25.85 -34.97 11.38
CA GLY A 3 24.90 -33.86 11.27
C GLY A 3 23.67 -34.31 10.49
N SER A 4 22.50 -33.76 10.79
CA SER A 4 21.29 -34.01 10.01
C SER A 4 21.53 -33.57 8.57
N SER A 5 21.22 -34.43 7.61
CA SER A 5 21.27 -34.11 6.19
C SER A 5 20.00 -33.42 5.67
N THR A 6 19.04 -33.23 6.54
CA THR A 6 17.76 -32.57 6.20
C THR A 6 17.45 -31.46 7.18
N LEU A 7 16.78 -30.44 6.73
CA LEU A 7 16.41 -29.27 7.53
C LEU A 7 15.49 -29.68 8.70
N SER A 8 14.59 -30.64 8.47
CA SER A 8 13.68 -31.17 9.48
C SER A 8 14.37 -32.02 10.58
N GLY A 9 15.64 -32.36 10.40
CA GLY A 9 16.44 -33.07 11.39
C GLY A 9 17.27 -32.20 12.30
N LEU A 10 17.20 -30.89 12.17
CA LEU A 10 17.83 -29.94 13.08
C LEU A 10 16.97 -29.79 14.34
N SER A 11 17.62 -29.71 15.51
CA SER A 11 16.91 -29.69 16.80
C SER A 11 16.20 -28.36 17.10
N ASP A 12 16.55 -27.34 16.36
CA ASP A 12 16.01 -25.97 16.48
C ASP A 12 14.97 -25.64 15.37
N THR A 13 14.53 -26.63 14.62
CA THR A 13 13.51 -26.48 13.59
C THR A 13 12.30 -27.35 13.86
N SER A 14 11.12 -26.77 13.72
CA SER A 14 9.86 -27.48 13.74
C SER A 14 9.21 -27.41 12.36
N ILE A 15 9.43 -28.46 11.56
CA ILE A 15 8.87 -28.54 10.22
C ILE A 15 7.77 -29.61 10.23
N SER A 16 6.53 -29.15 10.11
CA SER A 16 5.36 -30.00 9.96
C SER A 16 4.71 -29.78 8.61
N SER A 17 4.43 -30.85 7.88
CA SER A 17 3.65 -30.78 6.62
C SER A 17 4.15 -29.71 5.65
N SER A 18 5.43 -29.78 5.27
CA SER A 18 6.04 -28.81 4.37
C SER A 18 5.26 -28.69 3.05
N ALA A 19 5.01 -27.45 2.62
CA ALA A 19 4.34 -27.13 1.38
C ALA A 19 5.13 -26.08 0.58
N SER A 20 4.87 -26.01 -0.72
CA SER A 20 5.49 -24.99 -1.58
C SER A 20 5.15 -23.58 -1.10
N GLY A 21 6.12 -22.69 -1.10
CA GLY A 21 5.96 -21.29 -0.70
C GLY A 21 6.08 -21.03 0.81
N GLN A 22 6.41 -22.06 1.59
CA GLN A 22 6.75 -21.88 3.00
C GLN A 22 8.20 -21.46 3.19
N THR A 23 8.44 -20.70 4.25
CA THR A 23 9.78 -20.33 4.71
C THR A 23 9.92 -20.64 6.21
N LEU A 24 11.14 -20.66 6.70
CA LEU A 24 11.39 -20.77 8.14
C LEU A 24 11.31 -19.37 8.75
N LEU A 25 10.47 -19.25 9.78
CA LEU A 25 10.36 -18.04 10.59
C LEU A 25 10.75 -18.37 12.03
N TYR A 26 11.55 -17.49 12.63
CA TYR A 26 11.89 -17.58 14.04
C TYR A 26 10.64 -17.35 14.91
N ASP A 27 10.37 -18.27 15.82
CA ASP A 27 9.16 -18.24 16.66
C ASP A 27 9.27 -17.36 17.90
N GLY A 28 10.44 -16.75 18.12
CA GLY A 28 10.73 -15.95 19.31
C GLY A 28 11.20 -16.77 20.54
N SER A 29 11.28 -18.10 20.43
CA SER A 29 11.56 -19.03 21.53
C SER A 29 12.71 -19.99 21.25
N ASN A 30 13.66 -19.61 20.43
CA ASN A 30 14.81 -20.42 19.97
C ASN A 30 14.45 -21.56 18.99
N SER A 31 13.35 -21.43 18.27
CA SER A 31 12.98 -22.37 17.23
C SER A 31 12.60 -21.67 15.91
N TYR A 32 12.70 -22.41 14.82
CA TYR A 32 12.26 -21.97 13.51
C TYR A 32 11.14 -22.88 13.02
N ASP A 33 9.97 -22.31 12.80
CA ASP A 33 8.81 -22.99 12.25
C ASP A 33 8.70 -22.77 10.75
N ASN A 34 8.22 -23.77 10.02
CA ASN A 34 7.82 -23.56 8.64
C ASN A 34 6.47 -22.84 8.61
N LYS A 35 6.48 -21.61 8.21
CA LYS A 35 5.28 -20.79 8.04
C LYS A 35 5.09 -20.44 6.57
N GLN A 36 3.87 -20.43 6.14
CA GLN A 36 3.53 -19.79 4.90
C GLN A 36 3.46 -18.27 5.17
N ILE A 37 4.30 -17.50 4.50
CA ILE A 37 4.13 -16.05 4.50
C ILE A 37 2.83 -15.80 3.72
N LYS A 38 1.73 -15.68 4.44
CA LYS A 38 0.45 -15.25 3.86
C LYS A 38 0.51 -13.76 3.58
N VAL A 39 1.34 -13.36 2.63
CA VAL A 39 1.21 -12.08 2.00
C VAL A 39 0.14 -12.25 0.93
N MET A 40 -1.12 -12.06 1.33
CA MET A 40 -2.28 -12.01 0.42
C MET A 40 -2.43 -13.22 -0.54
N GLN A 41 -2.26 -14.44 -0.04
CA GLN A 41 -2.17 -15.62 -0.89
C GLN A 41 -3.51 -16.28 -1.24
N ASP A 42 -4.62 -15.82 -0.72
CA ASP A 42 -5.92 -16.47 -0.94
C ASP A 42 -6.79 -15.75 -1.98
N ASN A 43 -6.15 -15.19 -3.01
CA ASN A 43 -6.96 -14.60 -4.05
C ASN A 43 -6.60 -15.10 -5.44
N SER A 44 -7.46 -15.95 -5.96
CA SER A 44 -7.40 -16.41 -7.34
C SER A 44 -7.47 -15.28 -8.41
N ALA A 45 -7.76 -14.05 -8.01
CA ALA A 45 -7.71 -12.88 -8.88
C ALA A 45 -6.27 -12.37 -9.12
N PHE A 46 -5.32 -12.74 -8.26
CA PHE A 46 -3.90 -12.45 -8.48
C PHE A 46 -3.24 -13.64 -9.17
N THR A 47 -3.28 -13.67 -10.47
CA THR A 47 -2.55 -14.67 -11.28
C THR A 47 -1.04 -14.40 -11.31
N THR A 48 -0.61 -13.27 -10.79
CA THR A 48 0.80 -12.89 -10.63
C THR A 48 1.09 -12.76 -9.14
N ALA A 49 2.16 -13.37 -8.65
CA ALA A 49 2.60 -13.17 -7.27
C ALA A 49 2.77 -11.66 -7.02
N LEU A 50 2.05 -11.14 -6.04
CA LEU A 50 2.29 -9.77 -5.59
C LEU A 50 3.75 -9.70 -5.10
N PRO A 51 4.50 -8.67 -5.47
CA PRO A 51 5.81 -8.47 -4.89
C PRO A 51 5.67 -8.39 -3.38
N ILE A 52 6.61 -8.99 -2.65
CA ILE A 52 6.67 -8.83 -1.20
C ILE A 52 6.89 -7.35 -0.93
N LEU A 53 5.89 -6.70 -0.35
CA LEU A 53 6.00 -5.31 0.06
C LEU A 53 6.77 -5.26 1.38
N ASP A 54 7.89 -4.57 1.39
CA ASP A 54 8.53 -4.20 2.64
C ASP A 54 7.76 -3.06 3.33
N SER A 55 8.15 -2.73 4.55
CA SER A 55 7.47 -1.70 5.35
C SER A 55 7.51 -0.30 4.71
N SER A 56 8.47 -0.04 3.81
CA SER A 56 8.58 1.25 3.12
C SER A 56 7.52 1.45 2.03
N HIS A 57 6.83 0.37 1.63
CA HIS A 57 5.78 0.39 0.63
C HIS A 57 4.37 0.28 1.25
N ILE A 58 4.27 0.26 2.57
CA ILE A 58 3.01 0.15 3.30
C ILE A 58 2.72 1.45 4.04
N PHE A 59 1.63 2.07 3.69
CA PHE A 59 1.10 3.25 4.35
C PHE A 59 -0.09 2.85 5.22
N ARG A 60 0.04 2.98 6.53
CA ARG A 60 -1.09 2.80 7.43
C ARG A 60 -1.74 4.14 7.69
N VAL A 61 -2.93 4.32 7.16
CA VAL A 61 -3.74 5.52 7.43
C VAL A 61 -4.38 5.33 8.79
N THR A 62 -4.01 6.17 9.76
CA THR A 62 -4.34 5.96 11.17
C THR A 62 -5.58 6.68 11.63
N GLY A 63 -6.04 7.65 10.86
CA GLY A 63 -7.28 8.32 11.21
C GLY A 63 -7.59 9.55 10.39
N VAL A 64 -8.67 10.14 10.79
CA VAL A 64 -9.15 11.44 10.34
C VAL A 64 -9.37 12.30 11.60
N ASP A 65 -9.27 13.60 11.47
CA ASP A 65 -9.64 14.48 12.58
C ASP A 65 -11.12 14.28 12.94
N SER A 66 -11.34 13.72 14.11
CA SER A 66 -12.69 13.42 14.58
C SER A 66 -13.52 14.68 14.91
N GLN A 67 -12.87 15.83 15.03
CA GLN A 67 -13.56 17.10 15.39
C GLN A 67 -13.97 17.91 14.17
N ASN A 68 -13.16 17.90 13.09
CA ASN A 68 -13.42 18.71 11.89
C ASN A 68 -13.42 17.91 10.59
N SER A 69 -13.06 16.62 10.61
CA SER A 69 -13.07 15.72 9.43
C SER A 69 -12.35 16.31 8.21
N THR A 70 -11.21 16.95 8.42
CA THR A 70 -10.57 17.77 7.38
C THR A 70 -9.29 17.21 6.82
N TYR A 71 -8.73 16.14 7.41
CA TYR A 71 -7.44 15.56 6.98
C TYR A 71 -7.27 14.10 7.33
N TYR A 72 -6.37 13.42 6.60
CA TYR A 72 -5.86 12.10 6.93
C TYR A 72 -4.55 12.18 7.71
N THR A 73 -4.34 11.23 8.61
CA THR A 73 -3.07 11.02 9.30
C THR A 73 -2.50 9.65 8.97
N PHE A 74 -1.19 9.51 9.06
CA PHE A 74 -0.49 8.28 8.73
C PHE A 74 0.41 7.84 9.89
N GLU A 75 0.53 6.53 10.10
CA GLU A 75 1.50 5.96 11.03
C GLU A 75 2.92 6.30 10.57
N ASN A 76 3.80 6.62 11.52
CA ASN A 76 5.20 6.98 11.29
C ASN A 76 5.45 8.29 10.52
N PHE A 77 4.42 9.09 10.29
CA PHE A 77 4.59 10.49 9.90
C PHE A 77 4.59 11.39 11.13
N GLU A 78 5.05 12.63 10.97
CA GLU A 78 5.05 13.59 12.07
C GLU A 78 3.66 13.70 12.69
N SER A 79 3.60 13.60 14.02
CA SER A 79 2.33 13.66 14.76
C SER A 79 1.87 15.08 15.07
N SER A 80 2.68 16.09 14.69
CA SER A 80 2.38 17.50 14.89
C SER A 80 3.08 18.37 13.84
N GLY A 81 2.50 19.54 13.56
CA GLY A 81 3.04 20.47 12.57
C GLY A 81 2.35 20.39 11.20
N ALA A 82 2.83 21.16 10.25
CA ALA A 82 2.21 21.31 8.93
C ALA A 82 2.18 20.03 8.08
N ASN A 83 3.01 19.04 8.41
CA ASN A 83 3.12 17.78 7.67
C ASN A 83 2.42 16.60 8.37
N ALA A 84 1.77 16.82 9.51
CA ALA A 84 1.04 15.77 10.21
C ALA A 84 -0.26 15.42 9.48
N ASN A 85 -0.87 16.40 8.83
CA ASN A 85 -2.17 16.33 8.21
C ASN A 85 -2.01 16.29 6.70
N ASP A 86 -2.64 15.32 6.07
CA ASP A 86 -2.55 15.10 4.61
C ASP A 86 -1.11 15.17 4.06
N PRO A 87 -0.14 14.43 4.63
CA PRO A 87 1.25 14.56 4.23
C PRO A 87 1.45 14.23 2.75
N SER A 88 2.39 14.92 2.11
CA SER A 88 2.79 14.57 0.75
C SER A 88 3.51 13.22 0.72
N LEU A 89 3.19 12.39 -0.27
CA LEU A 89 3.81 11.09 -0.48
C LEU A 89 4.75 11.15 -1.69
N TYR A 90 5.91 10.52 -1.56
CA TYR A 90 6.92 10.42 -2.60
C TYR A 90 7.07 8.95 -2.99
N LEU A 91 6.58 8.60 -4.17
CA LEU A 91 6.47 7.23 -4.65
C LEU A 91 7.30 7.04 -5.93
N LEU A 92 7.52 5.80 -6.32
CA LEU A 92 8.28 5.46 -7.52
C LEU A 92 7.43 4.70 -8.54
N CYS A 93 7.64 5.00 -9.83
CA CYS A 93 7.08 4.21 -10.93
C CYS A 93 7.47 2.73 -10.81
N ASN A 94 6.64 1.85 -11.32
CA ASN A 94 6.83 0.40 -11.31
C ASN A 94 6.89 -0.25 -9.92
N HIS A 95 6.63 0.52 -8.85
CA HIS A 95 6.54 -0.01 -7.50
C HIS A 95 5.07 -0.17 -7.10
N THR A 96 4.85 -1.10 -6.18
CA THR A 96 3.52 -1.37 -5.62
C THR A 96 3.47 -0.83 -4.20
N TYR A 97 2.44 -0.06 -3.90
CA TYR A 97 2.19 0.50 -2.58
C TYR A 97 0.85 0.05 -2.05
N ALA A 98 0.78 -0.21 -0.76
CA ALA A 98 -0.42 -0.61 -0.08
C ALA A 98 -0.82 0.43 0.97
N PHE A 99 -2.09 0.80 0.99
CA PHE A 99 -2.68 1.70 1.96
C PHE A 99 -3.64 0.90 2.83
N TYR A 100 -3.33 0.78 4.10
CA TYR A 100 -4.25 0.19 5.07
C TYR A 100 -5.22 1.25 5.57
N LEU A 101 -6.50 1.02 5.34
CA LEU A 101 -7.59 1.94 5.65
C LEU A 101 -8.28 1.46 6.93
N GLY A 102 -7.79 1.92 8.08
CA GLY A 102 -8.17 1.35 9.38
C GLY A 102 -9.23 2.11 10.16
N TRP A 103 -9.66 3.30 9.69
CA TRP A 103 -10.56 4.13 10.50
C TRP A 103 -12.05 3.78 10.34
N GLY A 104 -12.47 3.21 9.22
CA GLY A 104 -13.89 2.92 8.94
C GLY A 104 -14.78 4.16 8.83
N GLY A 105 -15.82 4.12 8.01
CA GLY A 105 -16.82 5.18 7.98
C GLY A 105 -16.62 6.28 6.94
N GLY A 106 -17.27 7.39 7.07
CA GLY A 106 -17.65 8.43 6.09
C GLY A 106 -16.58 9.17 5.28
N HIS A 107 -15.33 8.67 5.20
CA HIS A 107 -14.23 9.32 4.47
C HIS A 107 -13.56 8.35 3.48
N PRO A 108 -14.18 8.07 2.32
CA PRO A 108 -13.58 7.17 1.34
C PRO A 108 -12.27 7.75 0.81
N PHE A 109 -11.18 7.00 0.99
CA PHE A 109 -9.84 7.32 0.49
C PHE A 109 -9.75 6.91 -0.97
N ALA A 110 -9.37 7.83 -1.83
CA ALA A 110 -9.22 7.59 -3.26
C ALA A 110 -7.91 8.15 -3.79
N ILE A 111 -7.28 7.44 -4.71
CA ILE A 111 -6.20 7.99 -5.52
C ILE A 111 -6.83 8.76 -6.68
N ARG A 112 -6.42 10.01 -6.87
CA ARG A 112 -7.07 10.95 -7.79
C ARG A 112 -6.05 11.77 -8.58
N THR A 113 -6.51 12.38 -9.65
CA THR A 113 -5.76 13.40 -10.39
C THR A 113 -6.51 14.72 -10.37
N GLY A 114 -5.79 15.84 -10.52
CA GLY A 114 -6.37 17.18 -10.60
C GLY A 114 -6.96 17.72 -9.29
N GLY A 115 -6.76 17.03 -8.15
CA GLY A 115 -7.25 17.47 -6.86
C GLY A 115 -6.39 18.56 -6.23
N SER A 116 -6.95 19.22 -5.22
CA SER A 116 -6.25 20.18 -4.35
C SER A 116 -7.00 20.27 -3.02
N ALA A 117 -6.39 20.89 -2.02
CA ALA A 117 -7.09 21.21 -0.76
C ALA A 117 -8.25 22.19 -1.05
N GLY A 118 -9.46 21.65 -1.13
CA GLY A 118 -10.69 22.40 -1.46
C GLY A 118 -11.20 22.22 -2.88
N GLY A 119 -10.41 21.64 -3.81
CA GLY A 119 -10.83 21.27 -5.17
C GLY A 119 -10.95 19.77 -5.35
N ALA A 120 -12.13 19.26 -5.73
CA ALA A 120 -12.30 17.84 -5.96
C ALA A 120 -11.52 17.35 -7.18
N GLY A 121 -10.65 16.35 -6.97
CA GLY A 121 -10.00 15.64 -8.06
C GLY A 121 -10.92 14.63 -8.75
N THR A 122 -10.40 14.00 -9.78
CA THR A 122 -11.06 12.92 -10.51
C THR A 122 -10.42 11.57 -10.14
N ASN A 123 -11.22 10.57 -9.84
CA ASN A 123 -10.72 9.22 -9.58
C ASN A 123 -9.92 8.73 -10.78
N LEU A 124 -8.92 7.89 -10.50
CA LEU A 124 -8.12 7.29 -11.57
C LEU A 124 -9.00 6.55 -12.59
N THR A 125 -8.66 6.73 -13.85
CA THR A 125 -9.20 5.99 -14.99
C THR A 125 -8.21 4.88 -15.39
N ALA A 126 -8.61 3.99 -16.27
CA ALA A 126 -7.74 2.96 -16.84
C ALA A 126 -6.43 3.55 -17.40
N SER A 127 -6.52 4.64 -18.13
CA SER A 127 -5.40 5.28 -18.82
C SER A 127 -4.36 5.95 -17.91
N ASN A 128 -4.71 6.26 -16.66
CA ASN A 128 -3.81 6.91 -15.71
C ASN A 128 -3.48 6.05 -14.47
N GLY A 129 -3.67 4.74 -14.58
CA GLY A 129 -3.26 3.78 -13.55
C GLY A 129 -4.41 3.24 -12.70
N GLY A 130 -5.65 3.55 -13.01
CA GLY A 130 -6.81 3.02 -12.29
C GLY A 130 -6.98 1.51 -12.46
N ASP A 131 -6.58 0.92 -13.61
CA ASP A 131 -6.63 -0.52 -13.83
C ASP A 131 -5.65 -1.30 -12.94
N ASN A 132 -4.64 -0.61 -12.39
CA ASN A 132 -3.62 -1.19 -11.52
C ASN A 132 -4.00 -1.08 -10.03
N LEU A 133 -5.22 -0.71 -9.72
CA LEU A 133 -5.73 -0.68 -8.35
C LEU A 133 -6.34 -2.03 -7.97
N VAL A 134 -6.12 -2.41 -6.73
CA VAL A 134 -6.77 -3.56 -6.09
C VAL A 134 -7.23 -3.14 -4.70
N HIS A 135 -8.43 -3.52 -4.33
CA HIS A 135 -8.92 -3.37 -2.98
C HIS A 135 -9.25 -4.72 -2.38
N ILE A 136 -8.83 -4.95 -1.15
CA ILE A 136 -9.16 -6.12 -0.35
C ILE A 136 -9.93 -5.64 0.87
N GLY A 137 -11.20 -5.99 0.91
CA GLY A 137 -12.09 -5.67 2.03
C GLY A 137 -11.71 -6.41 3.30
N THR A 138 -12.24 -5.96 4.43
CA THR A 138 -12.04 -6.61 5.74
C THR A 138 -12.65 -8.02 5.81
N ASP A 139 -13.58 -8.31 4.92
CA ASP A 139 -14.20 -9.63 4.73
C ASP A 139 -13.44 -10.53 3.74
N GLY A 140 -12.31 -10.04 3.18
CA GLY A 140 -11.54 -10.73 2.17
C GLY A 140 -12.06 -10.53 0.73
N THR A 141 -13.13 -9.79 0.51
CA THR A 141 -13.62 -9.49 -0.82
C THR A 141 -12.61 -8.68 -1.61
N VAL A 142 -12.33 -9.07 -2.85
CA VAL A 142 -11.39 -8.39 -3.74
C VAL A 142 -12.12 -7.68 -4.85
N THR A 143 -11.73 -6.43 -5.06
CA THR A 143 -12.17 -5.60 -6.18
C THR A 143 -10.94 -5.11 -6.94
N THR A 144 -10.99 -5.07 -8.25
CA THR A 144 -9.86 -4.67 -9.11
C THR A 144 -10.24 -3.51 -10.02
N GLY A 145 -9.21 -2.85 -10.58
CA GLY A 145 -9.37 -1.75 -11.50
C GLY A 145 -9.96 -0.50 -10.84
N THR A 146 -10.58 0.35 -11.63
CA THR A 146 -11.14 1.62 -11.16
C THR A 146 -12.20 1.46 -10.06
N SER A 147 -12.88 0.32 -10.00
CA SER A 147 -13.86 -0.01 -8.94
C SER A 147 -13.22 -0.28 -7.58
N ALA A 148 -11.90 -0.54 -7.53
CA ALA A 148 -11.15 -0.70 -6.30
C ALA A 148 -10.94 0.62 -5.56
N ASN A 149 -11.06 1.74 -6.24
CA ASN A 149 -10.83 3.07 -5.68
C ASN A 149 -11.95 3.53 -4.73
N ALA A 150 -11.71 4.58 -3.98
CA ALA A 150 -12.70 5.22 -3.08
C ALA A 150 -13.26 4.26 -2.01
N LYS A 151 -12.38 3.71 -1.18
CA LYS A 151 -12.72 2.79 -0.09
C LYS A 151 -12.41 3.41 1.27
N SER A 152 -13.13 2.94 2.32
CA SER A 152 -12.97 3.43 3.69
C SER A 152 -12.37 2.40 4.64
N THR A 153 -12.27 1.13 4.24
CA THR A 153 -11.76 0.03 5.06
C THR A 153 -10.96 -0.94 4.21
N GLY A 154 -10.15 -1.77 4.86
CA GLY A 154 -9.38 -2.80 4.19
C GLY A 154 -8.07 -2.26 3.59
N TRP A 155 -7.62 -2.88 2.52
CA TRP A 155 -6.38 -2.54 1.84
C TRP A 155 -6.67 -1.99 0.45
N LEU A 156 -6.15 -0.79 0.16
CA LEU A 156 -6.06 -0.28 -1.20
C LEU A 156 -4.61 -0.47 -1.67
N ILE A 157 -4.42 -1.17 -2.77
CA ILE A 157 -3.11 -1.48 -3.34
C ILE A 157 -3.04 -0.85 -4.71
N TRP A 158 -1.93 -0.16 -4.98
CA TRP A 158 -1.72 0.50 -6.26
C TRP A 158 -0.34 0.15 -6.81
N GLN A 159 -0.31 -0.55 -7.93
CA GLN A 159 0.89 -0.71 -8.73
C GLN A 159 1.01 0.50 -9.64
N ILE A 160 1.97 1.36 -9.34
CA ILE A 160 2.17 2.60 -10.09
C ILE A 160 2.65 2.27 -11.51
N PRO A 161 1.98 2.81 -12.55
CA PRO A 161 2.41 2.60 -13.94
C PRO A 161 3.83 3.12 -14.20
N ASN A 162 4.40 2.66 -15.30
CA ASN A 162 5.65 3.21 -15.81
C ASN A 162 5.37 4.51 -16.57
N PHE A 163 5.43 5.65 -15.88
CA PHE A 163 5.28 6.95 -16.54
C PHE A 163 6.55 7.33 -17.31
N SER A 164 6.36 7.95 -18.47
CA SER A 164 7.47 8.46 -19.31
C SER A 164 8.19 9.65 -18.69
N ALA A 165 7.57 10.35 -17.73
CA ALA A 165 8.12 11.47 -16.98
C ALA A 165 7.68 11.40 -15.52
N LYS A 166 8.44 12.04 -14.60
CA LYS A 166 8.02 12.21 -13.22
C LYS A 166 6.66 12.92 -13.15
N GLN A 167 5.83 12.52 -12.19
CA GLN A 167 4.53 13.10 -11.95
C GLN A 167 4.58 14.01 -10.71
N ASN A 168 4.16 15.24 -10.86
CA ASN A 168 4.05 16.25 -9.81
C ASN A 168 2.79 17.09 -10.02
N ALA A 169 2.61 18.15 -9.25
CA ALA A 169 1.45 19.01 -9.35
C ALA A 169 1.23 19.61 -10.76
N SER A 170 2.29 19.72 -11.56
CA SER A 170 2.22 20.29 -12.92
C SER A 170 2.03 19.26 -14.02
N THR A 171 2.50 18.01 -13.82
CA THR A 171 2.55 17.01 -14.90
C THR A 171 1.52 15.90 -14.78
N GLY A 172 0.88 15.72 -13.65
CA GLY A 172 -0.14 14.68 -13.47
C GLY A 172 -1.06 14.99 -12.32
N ASN A 173 -0.57 15.77 -11.38
CA ASN A 173 -1.28 16.20 -10.19
C ASN A 173 -1.98 15.03 -9.48
N TYR A 174 -1.21 13.97 -9.20
CA TYR A 174 -1.70 12.85 -8.44
C TYR A 174 -1.82 13.22 -6.96
N GLY A 175 -2.85 12.71 -6.31
CA GLY A 175 -3.05 12.87 -4.88
C GLY A 175 -3.93 11.76 -4.32
N TYR A 176 -3.92 11.61 -3.02
CA TYR A 176 -4.99 10.91 -2.33
C TYR A 176 -5.98 11.95 -1.79
N GLN A 177 -7.25 11.63 -1.81
CA GLN A 177 -8.29 12.57 -1.42
C GLN A 177 -9.54 11.85 -0.94
N CYS A 178 -10.22 12.42 0.04
CA CYS A 178 -11.57 11.98 0.40
C CYS A 178 -12.54 12.34 -0.73
N THR A 179 -13.37 11.37 -1.12
CA THR A 179 -14.36 11.64 -2.18
C THR A 179 -15.50 12.53 -1.72
N SER A 180 -15.75 12.60 -0.39
CA SER A 180 -16.81 13.39 0.21
C SER A 180 -16.36 14.77 0.72
N HIS A 181 -15.06 14.91 1.02
CA HIS A 181 -14.49 16.12 1.61
C HIS A 181 -13.21 16.52 0.86
N PRO A 182 -13.31 17.38 -0.16
CA PRO A 182 -12.16 17.76 -1.00
C PRO A 182 -10.99 18.39 -0.24
N ALA A 183 -11.24 18.98 0.93
CA ALA A 183 -10.18 19.55 1.77
C ALA A 183 -9.20 18.48 2.31
N MET A 184 -9.64 17.23 2.46
CA MET A 184 -8.79 16.10 2.83
C MET A 184 -8.00 15.63 1.60
N PHE A 185 -6.90 16.29 1.32
CA PHE A 185 -6.07 16.07 0.13
C PHE A 185 -4.59 16.08 0.46
N GLY A 186 -3.88 15.02 0.11
CA GLY A 186 -2.43 14.98 0.13
C GLY A 186 -1.86 14.74 -1.27
N GLN A 187 -0.81 15.50 -1.62
CA GLN A 187 -0.13 15.39 -2.90
C GLN A 187 0.66 14.10 -3.00
N ILE A 188 0.61 13.45 -4.16
CA ILE A 188 1.49 12.32 -4.50
C ILE A 188 2.47 12.78 -5.59
N TYR A 189 3.76 12.70 -5.27
CA TYR A 189 4.85 12.88 -6.22
C TYR A 189 5.34 11.51 -6.68
N ILE A 190 5.41 11.28 -7.98
CA ILE A 190 5.87 10.00 -8.52
C ILE A 190 7.15 10.22 -9.32
N GLY A 191 8.25 9.71 -8.78
CA GLY A 191 9.55 9.72 -9.42
C GLY A 191 9.80 8.47 -10.26
N ARG A 192 10.84 8.50 -11.08
CA ARG A 192 11.40 7.33 -11.74
C ARG A 192 12.75 7.03 -11.14
N VAL A 193 13.12 5.75 -11.04
CA VAL A 193 14.44 5.38 -10.50
C VAL A 193 15.57 6.09 -11.25
N GLN A 194 15.44 6.25 -12.55
CA GLN A 194 16.42 6.96 -13.37
C GLN A 194 16.53 8.47 -13.04
N ASP A 195 15.48 9.08 -12.53
CA ASP A 195 15.51 10.50 -12.14
C ASP A 195 16.28 10.72 -10.84
N LEU A 196 16.42 9.69 -10.00
CA LEU A 196 17.19 9.75 -8.76
C LEU A 196 18.70 9.94 -9.02
N TYR A 197 19.18 9.58 -10.20
CA TYR A 197 20.60 9.70 -10.59
C TYR A 197 20.91 10.98 -11.35
N THR A 198 19.91 11.72 -11.78
CA THR A 198 20.08 12.92 -12.62
C THR A 198 19.73 14.25 -11.95
N SER A 199 19.24 14.20 -10.71
CA SER A 199 18.67 15.35 -10.00
C SER A 199 19.50 15.82 -8.79
N TRP A 200 20.79 15.44 -8.71
CA TRP A 200 21.69 15.88 -7.63
C TRP A 200 22.63 16.96 -8.11
#